data_17abad43ac8f2f08c85a241150008eeb
#
_entry.id   17abad43ac8f2f08c85a241150008eeb
#
_cell.length_a   1.000
_cell.length_b   1.000
_cell.length_c   1.000
_cell.angle_alpha   90.00
_cell.angle_beta   90.00
_cell.angle_gamma   90.00
#
_symmetry.space_group_name_H-M   'P 1'
#
loop_
_entity.id
_entity.type
_entity.pdbx_description
1 polymer ?
#
loop_
_entity_poly.entity_id
_entity_poly.type
_entity_poly.pdbx_seq_one_letter_code
_entity_poly.pdbx_strand_id
1 'polypeptide(L)'
;METTLLFKTTLILTFELSIAFGLCIYFLKAAKKAALSGKDFFGIHFTQAVNMNNELDLIPDPTRSIEYPRKMSKLVDKPEYKWKNPKKKETEWSVVFAANREEAIAYLKDGYEDEMDMPKPLATTFSLWILSSFALLISSIVPPYEYYLLVGMFLFTFTNICLGPVLAWIMLMVDENDGIRALKITLIVTFLAGFIGYSDFYSFAQNEYLALVMFLLLLGLVVFSLVNLFRGFSRGVSRAVAIGGATLFSLYIIVDFNRLIYLEDLNINDWNTAFYMSYTIYLDIINLLLQILDAMSNS
;
A
#
# COMPACT_ATOMS: atom_id res chain seq x y z
N MET A 1 -36.81 -12.90 -6.01
CA MET A 1 -35.68 -12.61 -6.93
C MET A 1 -34.40 -13.09 -6.25
N GLU A 2 -33.73 -14.05 -6.82
CA GLU A 2 -32.38 -14.39 -6.33
C GLU A 2 -31.42 -13.28 -6.69
N THR A 3 -30.54 -12.95 -5.73
CA THR A 3 -29.50 -11.94 -5.93
C THR A 3 -28.41 -12.50 -6.85
N THR A 4 -27.92 -11.72 -7.81
CA THR A 4 -26.86 -12.14 -8.74
C THR A 4 -25.51 -12.31 -8.04
N LEU A 5 -24.59 -13.05 -8.66
CA LEU A 5 -23.21 -13.19 -8.16
C LEU A 5 -22.52 -11.82 -8.08
N LEU A 6 -22.69 -10.96 -9.08
CA LEU A 6 -22.19 -9.59 -9.09
C LEU A 6 -22.69 -8.81 -7.86
N PHE A 7 -23.99 -8.88 -7.54
CA PHE A 7 -24.54 -8.18 -6.38
C PHE A 7 -23.89 -8.66 -5.08
N LYS A 8 -23.77 -9.97 -4.87
CA LYS A 8 -23.15 -10.54 -3.67
C LYS A 8 -21.67 -10.12 -3.56
N THR A 9 -20.93 -10.22 -4.66
CA THR A 9 -19.51 -9.86 -4.74
C THR A 9 -19.31 -8.38 -4.45
N THR A 10 -20.06 -7.50 -5.12
CA THR A 10 -19.92 -6.04 -4.93
C THR A 10 -20.39 -5.59 -3.55
N LEU A 11 -21.35 -6.27 -2.93
CA LEU A 11 -21.78 -6.00 -1.56
C LEU A 11 -20.66 -6.26 -0.56
N ILE A 12 -20.02 -7.43 -0.62
CA ILE A 12 -18.88 -7.78 0.24
C ILE A 12 -17.73 -6.82 -0.02
N LEU A 13 -17.35 -6.62 -1.28
CA LEU A 13 -16.25 -5.75 -1.69
C LEU A 13 -16.44 -4.31 -1.18
N THR A 14 -17.64 -3.75 -1.38
CA THR A 14 -17.94 -2.37 -0.96
C THR A 14 -17.90 -2.25 0.56
N PHE A 15 -18.42 -3.24 1.28
CA PHE A 15 -18.38 -3.25 2.75
C PHE A 15 -16.93 -3.25 3.26
N GLU A 16 -16.09 -4.13 2.75
CA GLU A 16 -14.71 -4.28 3.19
C GLU A 16 -13.83 -3.08 2.80
N LEU A 17 -13.97 -2.55 1.59
CA LEU A 17 -13.29 -1.32 1.17
C LEU A 17 -13.74 -0.11 1.99
N SER A 18 -15.02 -0.04 2.37
CA SER A 18 -15.54 1.03 3.21
C SER A 18 -14.91 1.01 4.60
N ILE A 19 -14.64 -0.17 5.16
CA ILE A 19 -13.91 -0.29 6.43
C ILE A 19 -12.47 0.17 6.27
N ALA A 20 -11.73 -0.36 5.30
CA ALA A 20 -10.32 -0.03 5.10
C ALA A 20 -10.11 1.47 4.82
N PHE A 21 -10.82 2.00 3.83
CA PHE A 21 -10.68 3.41 3.43
C PHE A 21 -11.33 4.37 4.41
N GLY A 22 -12.43 3.98 5.03
CA GLY A 22 -13.09 4.78 6.07
C GLY A 22 -12.19 4.97 7.28
N LEU A 23 -11.53 3.91 7.76
CA LEU A 23 -10.54 4.00 8.83
C LEU A 23 -9.30 4.78 8.39
N CYS A 24 -8.80 4.56 7.18
CA CYS A 24 -7.69 5.34 6.63
C CYS A 24 -7.99 6.85 6.68
N ILE A 25 -9.13 7.28 6.15
CA ILE A 25 -9.55 8.70 6.16
C ILE A 25 -9.76 9.21 7.59
N TYR A 26 -10.31 8.39 8.49
CA TYR A 26 -10.47 8.74 9.89
C TYR A 26 -9.11 9.03 10.55
N PHE A 27 -8.11 8.18 10.36
CA PHE A 27 -6.78 8.35 10.92
C PHE A 27 -6.03 9.54 10.30
N LEU A 28 -6.15 9.79 9.00
CA LEU A 28 -5.62 11.00 8.35
C LEU A 28 -6.21 12.28 8.96
N LYS A 29 -7.54 12.32 9.15
CA LYS A 29 -8.21 13.46 9.81
C LYS A 29 -7.78 13.61 11.26
N ALA A 30 -7.56 12.50 11.98
CA ALA A 30 -7.08 12.53 13.35
C ALA A 30 -5.65 13.07 13.45
N ALA A 31 -4.77 12.69 12.54
CA ALA A 31 -3.40 13.22 12.43
C ALA A 31 -3.43 14.74 12.15
N LYS A 32 -4.26 15.19 11.20
CA LYS A 32 -4.42 16.62 10.89
C LYS A 32 -4.95 17.40 12.07
N LYS A 33 -5.92 16.87 12.81
CA LYS A 33 -6.45 17.50 14.03
C LYS A 33 -5.38 17.57 15.13
N ALA A 34 -4.57 16.53 15.30
CA ALA A 34 -3.47 16.51 16.27
C ALA A 34 -2.43 17.58 15.92
N ALA A 35 -1.98 17.66 14.67
CA ALA A 35 -1.04 18.66 14.18
C ALA A 35 -1.56 20.10 14.39
N LEU A 36 -2.83 20.38 14.06
CA LEU A 36 -3.47 21.69 14.27
C LEU A 36 -3.54 22.08 15.76
N SER A 37 -3.61 21.11 16.66
CA SER A 37 -3.65 21.36 18.11
C SER A 37 -2.29 21.28 18.78
N GLY A 38 -1.20 21.13 18.00
CA GLY A 38 0.18 21.01 18.50
C GLY A 38 0.42 19.73 19.33
N LYS A 39 -0.38 18.69 19.10
CA LYS A 39 -0.30 17.39 19.77
C LYS A 39 0.38 16.37 18.85
N ASP A 40 1.04 15.41 19.48
CA ASP A 40 1.63 14.30 18.76
C ASP A 40 0.54 13.30 18.33
N PHE A 41 0.73 12.70 17.17
CA PHE A 41 -0.07 11.61 16.66
C PHE A 41 0.78 10.33 16.67
N PHE A 42 0.38 9.36 17.47
CA PHE A 42 1.17 8.15 17.77
C PHE A 42 2.62 8.42 18.20
N GLY A 43 2.86 9.52 18.93
CA GLY A 43 4.20 9.92 19.40
C GLY A 43 5.05 10.63 18.35
N ILE A 44 4.49 10.96 17.19
CA ILE A 44 5.15 11.76 16.16
C ILE A 44 4.49 13.14 16.11
N HIS A 45 5.34 14.15 16.14
CA HIS A 45 4.93 15.53 15.92
C HIS A 45 4.88 15.81 14.43
N PHE A 46 3.75 16.33 13.94
CA PHE A 46 3.61 16.81 12.57
C PHE A 46 3.61 18.32 12.54
N THR A 47 4.48 18.89 11.71
CA THR A 47 4.47 20.31 11.37
C THR A 47 3.63 20.52 10.11
N GLN A 48 3.11 21.74 9.96
CA GLN A 48 2.36 22.11 8.76
C GLN A 48 3.26 22.92 7.85
N ALA A 49 3.31 22.57 6.58
CA ALA A 49 3.91 23.35 5.53
C ALA A 49 2.89 23.60 4.42
N VAL A 50 3.05 24.69 3.69
CA VAL A 50 2.24 24.96 2.50
C VAL A 50 3.03 24.50 1.29
N ASN A 51 2.45 23.58 0.51
CA ASN A 51 3.06 23.06 -0.72
C ASN A 51 2.93 24.07 -1.89
N MET A 52 3.54 23.74 -3.02
CA MET A 52 3.47 24.57 -4.23
C MET A 52 2.03 24.77 -4.76
N ASN A 53 1.10 23.91 -4.36
CA ASN A 53 -0.31 23.98 -4.76
C ASN A 53 -1.16 24.78 -3.75
N ASN A 54 -0.55 25.48 -2.79
CA ASN A 54 -1.22 26.16 -1.67
C ASN A 54 -2.06 25.23 -0.77
N GLU A 55 -1.70 23.95 -0.70
CA GLU A 55 -2.33 22.99 0.22
C GLU A 55 -1.48 22.87 1.48
N LEU A 56 -2.12 22.61 2.61
CA LEU A 56 -1.44 22.35 3.88
C LEU A 56 -1.06 20.88 3.95
N ASP A 57 0.24 20.62 3.93
CA ASP A 57 0.81 19.28 4.08
C ASP A 57 1.29 19.04 5.51
N LEU A 58 1.13 17.80 5.97
CA LEU A 58 1.65 17.35 7.25
C LEU A 58 3.03 16.74 7.06
N ILE A 59 4.05 17.43 7.57
CA ILE A 59 5.42 16.95 7.52
C ILE A 59 5.79 16.40 8.90
N PRO A 60 6.21 15.13 9.01
CA PRO A 60 6.69 14.60 10.28
C PRO A 60 7.95 15.38 10.72
N ASP A 61 7.95 15.89 11.96
CA ASP A 61 9.10 16.56 12.56
C ASP A 61 9.85 15.59 13.47
N PRO A 62 10.90 14.93 12.95
CA PRO A 62 11.66 13.96 13.72
C PRO A 62 12.36 14.60 14.92
N THR A 63 12.63 15.91 14.88
CA THR A 63 13.37 16.61 15.94
C THR A 63 12.54 16.85 17.20
N ARG A 64 11.23 16.74 17.12
CA ARG A 64 10.29 16.91 18.24
C ARG A 64 9.80 15.61 18.87
N SER A 65 10.22 14.46 18.36
CA SER A 65 9.91 13.18 18.99
C SER A 65 10.49 13.10 20.41
N ILE A 66 9.70 12.55 21.29
CA ILE A 66 10.00 12.52 22.74
C ILE A 66 11.04 11.44 23.11
N GLU A 67 11.30 10.47 22.22
CA GLU A 67 12.18 9.35 22.50
C GLU A 67 13.61 9.60 21.98
N TYR A 68 14.55 9.73 22.89
CA TYR A 68 15.99 9.72 22.68
C TYR A 68 16.62 8.57 23.46
N PRO A 69 17.76 7.98 23.02
CA PRO A 69 18.56 8.37 21.85
C PRO A 69 17.94 7.93 20.52
N ARG A 70 18.10 8.76 19.48
CA ARG A 70 17.61 8.48 18.11
C ARG A 70 18.72 8.00 17.21
N LYS A 71 18.44 6.95 16.47
CA LYS A 71 19.34 6.42 15.45
C LYS A 71 19.24 7.26 14.19
N MET A 72 20.38 7.73 13.71
CA MET A 72 20.50 8.51 12.47
C MET A 72 21.53 7.85 11.56
N SER A 73 21.27 7.84 10.27
CA SER A 73 22.15 7.17 9.32
C SER A 73 22.47 8.08 8.13
N LYS A 74 23.66 7.89 7.55
CA LYS A 74 24.13 8.58 6.35
C LYS A 74 24.94 7.64 5.50
N LEU A 75 24.68 7.65 4.20
CA LEU A 75 25.52 6.94 3.25
C LEU A 75 26.81 7.72 2.99
N VAL A 76 27.95 7.16 3.37
CA VAL A 76 29.26 7.79 3.22
C VAL A 76 30.17 6.97 2.31
N ASP A 77 31.06 7.64 1.58
CA ASP A 77 32.06 6.97 0.76
C ASP A 77 33.12 6.31 1.64
N LYS A 78 33.44 5.04 1.44
CA LYS A 78 34.53 4.33 2.14
C LYS A 78 35.89 4.95 1.83
N PRO A 79 36.61 5.48 2.83
CA PRO A 79 37.89 6.14 2.58
C PRO A 79 38.98 5.20 2.07
N GLU A 80 38.94 3.92 2.43
CA GLU A 80 40.00 2.95 2.06
C GLU A 80 40.04 2.55 0.59
N TYR A 81 38.93 2.76 -0.14
CA TYR A 81 38.83 2.37 -1.57
C TYR A 81 39.28 3.44 -2.56
N LYS A 82 39.42 4.70 -2.14
CA LYS A 82 39.91 5.79 -3.02
C LYS A 82 41.30 5.52 -3.60
N TRP A 83 42.10 4.72 -2.90
CA TRP A 83 43.48 4.44 -3.32
C TRP A 83 43.62 3.19 -4.22
N LYS A 84 42.70 2.24 -4.15
CA LYS A 84 42.79 0.97 -4.91
C LYS A 84 42.04 0.96 -6.24
N ASN A 85 40.97 1.73 -6.36
CA ASN A 85 40.19 1.77 -7.60
C ASN A 85 39.34 3.05 -7.71
N PRO A 86 39.85 4.15 -8.32
CA PRO A 86 39.14 5.44 -8.36
C PRO A 86 37.80 5.41 -9.12
N LYS A 87 37.48 4.31 -9.83
CA LYS A 87 36.22 4.12 -10.56
C LYS A 87 35.15 3.33 -9.77
N LYS A 88 35.49 2.76 -8.63
CA LYS A 88 34.54 1.99 -7.80
C LYS A 88 34.29 2.74 -6.51
N LYS A 89 33.20 3.52 -6.45
CA LYS A 89 32.72 4.10 -5.21
C LYS A 89 32.03 2.98 -4.42
N GLU A 90 32.62 2.53 -3.32
CA GLU A 90 31.92 1.74 -2.32
C GLU A 90 31.45 2.70 -1.24
N THR A 91 30.17 2.61 -0.94
CA THR A 91 29.52 3.39 0.11
C THR A 91 29.22 2.49 1.30
N GLU A 92 29.20 3.05 2.50
CA GLU A 92 28.75 2.35 3.71
C GLU A 92 27.84 3.27 4.52
N TRP A 93 26.98 2.65 5.33
CA TRP A 93 26.12 3.38 6.24
C TRP A 93 26.89 3.80 7.48
N SER A 94 27.04 5.12 7.68
CA SER A 94 27.47 5.68 8.95
C SER A 94 26.27 5.84 9.86
N VAL A 95 26.28 5.21 11.01
CA VAL A 95 25.19 5.24 11.99
C VAL A 95 25.66 5.98 13.23
N VAL A 96 24.87 6.94 13.69
CA VAL A 96 25.10 7.70 14.91
C VAL A 96 23.83 7.71 15.76
N PHE A 97 23.98 8.00 17.05
CA PHE A 97 22.85 8.14 17.96
C PHE A 97 22.83 9.56 18.54
N ALA A 98 21.78 10.32 18.23
CA ALA A 98 21.56 11.62 18.83
C ALA A 98 20.96 11.42 20.23
N ALA A 99 21.65 11.92 21.26
CA ALA A 99 21.20 11.81 22.62
C ALA A 99 20.11 12.84 22.99
N ASN A 100 19.98 13.91 22.21
CA ASN A 100 19.02 14.97 22.41
C ASN A 100 18.67 15.67 21.08
N ARG A 101 17.72 16.61 21.16
CA ARG A 101 17.21 17.36 20.00
C ARG A 101 18.30 18.20 19.29
N GLU A 102 19.20 18.78 20.07
CA GLU A 102 20.25 19.67 19.50
C GLU A 102 21.22 18.86 18.64
N GLU A 103 21.63 17.69 19.14
CA GLU A 103 22.46 16.75 18.37
C GLU A 103 21.74 16.21 17.14
N ALA A 104 20.44 15.88 17.24
CA ALA A 104 19.66 15.45 16.09
C ALA A 104 19.61 16.52 14.99
N ILE A 105 19.40 17.79 15.36
CA ILE A 105 19.42 18.91 14.42
C ILE A 105 20.82 19.09 13.79
N ALA A 106 21.88 18.90 14.57
CA ALA A 106 23.26 19.00 14.06
C ALA A 106 23.52 17.89 13.02
N TYR A 107 23.14 16.64 13.32
CA TYR A 107 23.30 15.53 12.38
C TYR A 107 22.45 15.69 11.12
N LEU A 108 21.21 16.19 11.22
CA LEU A 108 20.38 16.51 10.03
C LEU A 108 21.06 17.56 9.13
N LYS A 109 21.68 18.60 9.71
CA LYS A 109 22.45 19.60 8.95
C LYS A 109 23.67 19.00 8.27
N ASP A 110 24.28 17.98 8.88
CA ASP A 110 25.41 17.23 8.32
C ASP A 110 24.98 16.20 7.26
N GLY A 111 23.67 16.11 6.97
CA GLY A 111 23.11 15.25 5.93
C GLY A 111 22.88 13.80 6.41
N TYR A 112 22.78 13.57 7.72
CA TYR A 112 22.23 12.33 8.25
C TYR A 112 20.71 12.33 8.10
N GLU A 113 20.15 11.17 7.81
CA GLU A 113 18.71 10.95 7.78
C GLU A 113 18.27 10.30 9.09
N ASP A 114 17.13 10.72 9.59
CA ASP A 114 16.55 10.14 10.79
C ASP A 114 15.84 8.83 10.42
N GLU A 115 16.25 7.72 11.04
CA GLU A 115 15.51 6.48 10.93
C GLU A 115 14.30 6.55 11.88
N MET A 116 13.17 7.03 11.36
CA MET A 116 11.93 7.02 12.12
C MET A 116 11.45 5.59 12.31
N ASP A 117 11.61 5.06 13.52
CA ASP A 117 10.99 3.81 13.88
C ASP A 117 9.46 3.93 13.82
N MET A 118 8.82 2.91 13.26
CA MET A 118 7.36 2.86 13.26
C MET A 118 6.86 2.85 14.72
N PRO A 119 5.93 3.73 15.11
CA PRO A 119 5.40 3.77 16.45
C PRO A 119 4.87 2.40 16.90
N LYS A 120 5.15 2.00 18.15
CA LYS A 120 4.78 0.67 18.66
C LYS A 120 3.33 0.26 18.40
N PRO A 121 2.31 1.13 18.63
CA PRO A 121 0.93 0.77 18.32
C PRO A 121 0.72 0.47 16.85
N LEU A 122 1.37 1.22 15.96
CA LEU A 122 1.26 1.03 14.52
C LEU A 122 2.03 -0.21 14.06
N ALA A 123 3.22 -0.48 14.63
CA ALA A 123 3.98 -1.70 14.39
C ALA A 123 3.20 -2.95 14.81
N THR A 124 2.47 -2.88 15.92
CA THR A 124 1.56 -3.95 16.36
C THR A 124 0.42 -4.14 15.36
N THR A 125 -0.22 -3.06 14.93
CA THR A 125 -1.31 -3.11 13.95
C THR A 125 -0.81 -3.67 12.60
N PHE A 126 0.38 -3.26 12.15
CA PHE A 126 1.02 -3.78 10.94
C PHE A 126 1.32 -5.28 11.05
N SER A 127 1.84 -5.74 12.21
CA SER A 127 2.10 -7.16 12.46
C SER A 127 0.79 -7.98 12.45
N LEU A 128 -0.28 -7.45 13.05
CA LEU A 128 -1.60 -8.09 13.04
C LEU A 128 -2.19 -8.13 11.63
N TRP A 129 -2.01 -7.07 10.84
CA TRP A 129 -2.40 -7.04 9.44
C TRP A 129 -1.69 -8.12 8.62
N ILE A 130 -0.36 -8.25 8.74
CA ILE A 130 0.40 -9.31 8.08
C ILE A 130 -0.11 -10.69 8.50
N LEU A 131 -0.22 -10.93 9.81
CA LEU A 131 -0.64 -12.23 10.33
C LEU A 131 -2.05 -12.62 9.86
N SER A 132 -3.00 -11.68 9.89
CA SER A 132 -4.37 -11.92 9.42
C SER A 132 -4.45 -12.10 7.92
N SER A 133 -3.62 -11.40 7.14
CA SER A 133 -3.53 -11.58 5.68
C SER A 133 -2.99 -12.97 5.33
N PHE A 134 -1.97 -13.46 6.05
CA PHE A 134 -1.48 -14.83 5.89
C PHE A 134 -2.53 -15.86 6.28
N ALA A 135 -3.26 -15.65 7.38
CA ALA A 135 -4.34 -16.54 7.80
C ALA A 135 -5.45 -16.60 6.74
N LEU A 136 -5.80 -15.44 6.15
CA LEU A 136 -6.79 -15.35 5.07
C LEU A 136 -6.30 -16.06 3.81
N LEU A 137 -5.04 -15.88 3.42
CA LEU A 137 -4.43 -16.59 2.30
C LEU A 137 -4.42 -18.10 2.51
N ILE A 138 -4.02 -18.59 3.68
CA ILE A 138 -4.04 -20.01 3.99
C ILE A 138 -5.49 -20.55 3.96
N SER A 139 -6.44 -19.81 4.49
CA SER A 139 -7.85 -20.20 4.47
C SER A 139 -8.42 -20.33 3.05
N SER A 140 -7.88 -19.56 2.09
CA SER A 140 -8.30 -19.63 0.68
C SER A 140 -7.77 -20.86 -0.06
N ILE A 141 -6.70 -21.50 0.44
CA ILE A 141 -6.07 -22.70 -0.16
C ILE A 141 -6.70 -23.99 0.40
N VAL A 142 -7.21 -23.93 1.63
CA VAL A 142 -7.82 -25.09 2.28
C VAL A 142 -9.23 -25.32 1.71
N PRO A 143 -9.63 -26.57 1.38
CA PRO A 143 -10.98 -26.84 0.86
C PRO A 143 -12.06 -26.28 1.78
N PRO A 144 -13.17 -25.77 1.22
CA PRO A 144 -14.20 -25.08 1.99
C PRO A 144 -14.94 -26.07 2.91
N TYR A 145 -14.76 -25.90 4.22
CA TYR A 145 -15.63 -26.48 5.22
C TYR A 145 -16.90 -25.62 5.40
N GLU A 146 -17.94 -26.15 6.04
CA GLU A 146 -19.20 -25.43 6.26
C GLU A 146 -19.08 -24.04 6.89
N TYR A 147 -17.99 -23.79 7.65
CA TYR A 147 -17.74 -22.51 8.31
C TYR A 147 -16.77 -21.58 7.54
N TYR A 148 -16.34 -21.96 6.34
CA TYR A 148 -15.33 -21.23 5.58
C TYR A 148 -15.73 -19.77 5.33
N LEU A 149 -16.96 -19.53 4.87
CA LEU A 149 -17.45 -18.19 4.59
C LEU A 149 -17.43 -17.30 5.84
N LEU A 150 -17.90 -17.81 6.98
CA LEU A 150 -17.98 -17.03 8.22
C LEU A 150 -16.59 -16.69 8.75
N VAL A 151 -15.68 -17.65 8.77
CA VAL A 151 -14.28 -17.44 9.21
C VAL A 151 -13.55 -16.53 8.23
N GLY A 152 -13.73 -16.74 6.92
CA GLY A 152 -13.15 -15.90 5.88
C GLY A 152 -13.63 -14.45 5.98
N MET A 153 -14.92 -14.20 6.14
CA MET A 153 -15.48 -12.86 6.34
C MET A 153 -14.94 -12.20 7.61
N PHE A 154 -14.88 -12.93 8.72
CA PHE A 154 -14.31 -12.40 9.96
C PHE A 154 -12.83 -12.00 9.78
N LEU A 155 -12.01 -12.87 9.19
CA LEU A 155 -10.60 -12.59 8.91
C LEU A 155 -10.44 -11.43 7.94
N PHE A 156 -11.28 -11.34 6.91
CA PHE A 156 -11.23 -10.27 5.92
C PHE A 156 -11.55 -8.92 6.56
N THR A 157 -12.63 -8.83 7.33
CA THR A 157 -13.00 -7.63 8.08
C THR A 157 -11.91 -7.23 9.08
N PHE A 158 -11.36 -8.20 9.83
CA PHE A 158 -10.28 -7.94 10.78
C PHE A 158 -9.01 -7.41 10.08
N THR A 159 -8.64 -8.02 8.94
CA THR A 159 -7.52 -7.56 8.10
C THR A 159 -7.73 -6.10 7.67
N ASN A 160 -8.95 -5.73 7.27
CA ASN A 160 -9.28 -4.36 6.84
C ASN A 160 -9.27 -3.35 7.98
N ILE A 161 -9.69 -3.76 9.18
CA ILE A 161 -9.57 -2.92 10.38
C ILE A 161 -8.10 -2.60 10.67
N CYS A 162 -7.21 -3.57 10.49
CA CYS A 162 -5.77 -3.36 10.67
C CYS A 162 -5.15 -2.57 9.52
N LEU A 163 -5.59 -2.80 8.28
CA LEU A 163 -5.05 -2.13 7.10
C LEU A 163 -5.33 -0.63 7.09
N GLY A 164 -6.50 -0.17 7.52
CA GLY A 164 -6.88 1.24 7.49
C GLY A 164 -5.84 2.18 8.13
N PRO A 165 -5.43 1.95 9.40
CA PRO A 165 -4.36 2.71 10.05
C PRO A 165 -3.02 2.61 9.34
N VAL A 166 -2.68 1.44 8.78
CA VAL A 166 -1.43 1.23 8.03
C VAL A 166 -1.42 2.05 6.75
N LEU A 167 -2.52 2.06 5.99
CA LEU A 167 -2.66 2.90 4.80
C LEU A 167 -2.56 4.39 5.14
N ALA A 168 -3.22 4.83 6.21
CA ALA A 168 -3.12 6.22 6.66
C ALA A 168 -1.67 6.60 6.98
N TRP A 169 -0.93 5.70 7.63
CA TRP A 169 0.48 5.90 7.91
C TRP A 169 1.31 6.02 6.63
N ILE A 170 1.14 5.10 5.67
CA ILE A 170 1.83 5.16 4.38
C ILE A 170 1.54 6.50 3.68
N MET A 171 0.28 6.95 3.66
CA MET A 171 -0.10 8.22 3.06
C MET A 171 0.52 9.42 3.77
N LEU A 172 0.60 9.40 5.12
CA LEU A 172 1.28 10.46 5.89
C LEU A 172 2.79 10.52 5.64
N MET A 173 3.42 9.39 5.32
CA MET A 173 4.85 9.35 5.00
C MET A 173 5.17 9.82 3.58
N VAL A 174 4.23 9.70 2.66
CA VAL A 174 4.37 10.20 1.28
C VAL A 174 3.98 11.69 1.22
N ASP A 175 2.73 11.98 1.45
CA ASP A 175 2.02 13.26 1.57
C ASP A 175 0.53 12.90 1.69
N GLU A 176 -0.17 13.41 2.71
CA GLU A 176 -1.58 13.07 2.92
C GLU A 176 -2.49 13.56 1.79
N ASN A 177 -2.15 14.66 1.13
CA ASN A 177 -2.94 15.19 0.02
C ASN A 177 -2.76 14.33 -1.23
N ASP A 178 -1.54 13.91 -1.52
CA ASP A 178 -1.24 12.97 -2.59
C ASP A 178 -1.83 11.60 -2.29
N GLY A 179 -1.80 11.15 -1.04
CA GLY A 179 -2.49 9.94 -0.60
C GLY A 179 -3.99 9.96 -0.90
N ILE A 180 -4.68 11.07 -0.59
CA ILE A 180 -6.11 11.24 -0.90
C ILE A 180 -6.35 11.31 -2.41
N ARG A 181 -5.45 11.93 -3.19
CA ARG A 181 -5.52 11.93 -4.66
C ARG A 181 -5.36 10.53 -5.23
N ALA A 182 -4.37 9.78 -4.74
CA ALA A 182 -4.16 8.38 -5.14
C ALA A 182 -5.40 7.53 -4.87
N LEU A 183 -6.04 7.68 -3.70
CA LEU A 183 -7.28 6.99 -3.37
C LEU A 183 -8.41 7.32 -4.35
N LYS A 184 -8.59 8.60 -4.69
CA LYS A 184 -9.61 9.04 -5.67
C LYS A 184 -9.34 8.44 -7.06
N ILE A 185 -8.09 8.47 -7.52
CA ILE A 185 -7.69 7.90 -8.81
C ILE A 185 -7.96 6.39 -8.81
N THR A 186 -7.57 5.69 -7.75
CA THR A 186 -7.84 4.25 -7.60
C THR A 186 -9.32 3.93 -7.72
N LEU A 187 -10.20 4.66 -7.03
CA LEU A 187 -11.64 4.43 -7.09
C LEU A 187 -12.20 4.69 -8.50
N ILE A 188 -11.75 5.75 -9.18
CA ILE A 188 -12.17 6.05 -10.55
C ILE A 188 -11.71 4.95 -11.51
N VAL A 189 -10.43 4.53 -11.42
CA VAL A 189 -9.88 3.47 -12.27
C VAL A 189 -10.59 2.16 -12.01
N THR A 190 -10.83 1.80 -10.74
CA THR A 190 -11.59 0.59 -10.37
C THR A 190 -12.98 0.59 -10.97
N PHE A 191 -13.70 1.71 -10.87
CA PHE A 191 -15.05 1.82 -11.42
C PHE A 191 -15.04 1.66 -12.96
N LEU A 192 -14.13 2.33 -13.65
CA LEU A 192 -13.99 2.24 -15.11
C LEU A 192 -13.56 0.84 -15.56
N ALA A 193 -12.56 0.26 -14.89
CA ALA A 193 -12.08 -1.09 -15.16
C ALA A 193 -13.17 -2.14 -14.91
N GLY A 194 -13.90 -2.02 -13.80
CA GLY A 194 -15.04 -2.88 -13.49
C GLY A 194 -16.15 -2.78 -14.52
N PHE A 195 -16.48 -1.56 -14.96
CA PHE A 195 -17.46 -1.34 -16.04
C PHE A 195 -17.03 -1.97 -17.36
N ILE A 196 -15.75 -1.81 -17.75
CA ILE A 196 -15.19 -2.42 -18.96
C ILE A 196 -15.23 -3.95 -18.85
N GLY A 197 -14.78 -4.51 -17.73
CA GLY A 197 -14.78 -5.96 -17.51
C GLY A 197 -16.19 -6.55 -17.53
N TYR A 198 -17.16 -5.85 -16.95
CA TYR A 198 -18.55 -6.29 -16.89
C TYR A 198 -19.34 -6.02 -18.20
N SER A 199 -18.82 -5.25 -19.14
CA SER A 199 -19.49 -4.97 -20.41
C SER A 199 -19.50 -6.15 -21.40
N ASP A 200 -18.75 -7.20 -21.13
CA ASP A 200 -18.62 -8.47 -21.88
C ASP A 200 -18.40 -8.32 -23.41
N PHE A 201 -17.81 -7.20 -23.83
CA PHE A 201 -17.48 -7.03 -25.24
C PHE A 201 -16.29 -7.89 -25.71
N TYR A 202 -15.53 -8.46 -24.77
CA TYR A 202 -14.41 -9.38 -24.99
C TYR A 202 -14.26 -10.33 -23.82
N SER A 203 -14.06 -11.63 -24.11
CA SER A 203 -13.89 -12.67 -23.08
C SER A 203 -12.46 -12.67 -22.49
N PHE A 204 -12.14 -11.65 -21.70
CA PHE A 204 -10.83 -11.49 -21.08
C PHE A 204 -10.45 -12.67 -20.17
N ALA A 205 -11.42 -13.12 -19.37
CA ALA A 205 -11.20 -14.18 -18.37
C ALA A 205 -10.92 -15.56 -18.98
N GLN A 206 -11.33 -15.79 -20.24
CA GLN A 206 -11.12 -17.05 -20.94
C GLN A 206 -9.86 -17.05 -21.82
N ASN A 207 -9.14 -15.93 -21.88
CA ASN A 207 -7.95 -15.81 -22.70
C ASN A 207 -6.71 -16.30 -21.93
N GLU A 208 -6.32 -17.57 -22.14
CA GLU A 208 -5.16 -18.20 -21.49
C GLU A 208 -3.83 -17.46 -21.77
N TYR A 209 -3.66 -16.91 -22.98
CA TYR A 209 -2.45 -16.15 -23.33
C TYR A 209 -2.37 -14.85 -22.54
N LEU A 210 -3.51 -14.14 -22.40
CA LEU A 210 -3.58 -12.94 -21.58
C LEU A 210 -3.25 -13.27 -20.12
N ALA A 211 -3.85 -14.32 -19.58
CA ALA A 211 -3.60 -14.77 -18.21
C ALA A 211 -2.11 -15.09 -17.98
N LEU A 212 -1.48 -15.80 -18.91
CA LEU A 212 -0.05 -16.11 -18.84
C LEU A 212 0.82 -14.85 -18.87
N VAL A 213 0.54 -13.93 -19.79
CA VAL A 213 1.30 -12.68 -19.91
C VAL A 213 1.15 -11.84 -18.64
N MET A 214 -0.06 -11.69 -18.11
CA MET A 214 -0.30 -10.97 -16.88
C MET A 214 0.42 -11.61 -15.68
N PHE A 215 0.41 -12.93 -15.58
CA PHE A 215 1.17 -13.66 -14.55
C PHE A 215 2.68 -13.39 -14.64
N LEU A 216 3.26 -13.43 -15.84
CA LEU A 216 4.68 -13.14 -16.04
C LEU A 216 5.03 -11.70 -15.71
N LEU A 217 4.16 -10.74 -16.04
CA LEU A 217 4.32 -9.33 -15.66
C LEU A 217 4.25 -9.14 -14.15
N LEU A 218 3.31 -9.81 -13.48
CA LEU A 218 3.20 -9.78 -12.02
C LEU A 218 4.46 -10.36 -11.36
N LEU A 219 4.94 -11.50 -11.85
CA LEU A 219 6.17 -12.10 -11.35
C LEU A 219 7.37 -11.15 -11.55
N GLY A 220 7.46 -10.51 -12.72
CA GLY A 220 8.46 -9.48 -13.00
C GLY A 220 8.38 -8.30 -12.03
N LEU A 221 7.17 -7.81 -11.73
CA LEU A 221 6.95 -6.73 -10.77
C LEU A 221 7.40 -7.13 -9.35
N VAL A 222 7.06 -8.34 -8.91
CA VAL A 222 7.49 -8.87 -7.60
C VAL A 222 9.01 -8.98 -7.52
N VAL A 223 9.65 -9.58 -8.54
CA VAL A 223 11.11 -9.70 -8.58
C VAL A 223 11.78 -8.32 -8.59
N PHE A 224 11.24 -7.37 -9.38
CA PHE A 224 11.76 -6.01 -9.38
C PHE A 224 11.65 -5.37 -7.99
N SER A 225 10.50 -5.48 -7.32
CA SER A 225 10.28 -4.92 -5.98
C SER A 225 11.25 -5.51 -4.95
N LEU A 226 11.49 -6.83 -5.01
CA LEU A 226 12.48 -7.49 -4.16
C LEU A 226 13.91 -6.99 -4.44
N VAL A 227 14.30 -6.85 -5.70
CA VAL A 227 15.63 -6.34 -6.06
C VAL A 227 15.77 -4.87 -5.66
N ASN A 228 14.71 -4.06 -5.81
CA ASN A 228 14.71 -2.66 -5.40
C ASN A 228 14.92 -2.50 -3.88
N LEU A 229 14.35 -3.39 -3.07
CA LEU A 229 14.55 -3.40 -1.62
C LEU A 229 16.03 -3.52 -1.22
N PHE A 230 16.83 -4.28 -2.00
CA PHE A 230 18.25 -4.52 -1.67
C PHE A 230 19.21 -3.58 -2.38
N ARG A 231 18.86 -3.08 -3.57
CA ARG A 231 19.79 -2.29 -4.41
C ARG A 231 19.45 -0.81 -4.49
N GLY A 232 18.20 -0.42 -4.30
CA GLY A 232 17.72 0.95 -4.48
C GLY A 232 17.88 1.40 -5.94
N PHE A 233 16.82 1.44 -6.73
CA PHE A 233 16.85 2.00 -8.07
C PHE A 233 16.66 3.52 -8.06
N SER A 234 16.98 4.17 -9.18
CA SER A 234 16.70 5.61 -9.31
C SER A 234 15.19 5.87 -9.28
N ARG A 235 14.80 7.05 -8.77
CA ARG A 235 13.39 7.47 -8.67
C ARG A 235 12.63 7.32 -9.99
N GLY A 236 13.27 7.69 -11.12
CA GLY A 236 12.65 7.56 -12.44
C GLY A 236 12.33 6.12 -12.83
N VAL A 237 13.20 5.15 -12.49
CA VAL A 237 12.96 3.73 -12.74
C VAL A 237 11.85 3.21 -11.84
N SER A 238 11.90 3.52 -10.53
CA SER A 238 10.84 3.12 -9.57
C SER A 238 9.48 3.65 -10.01
N ARG A 239 9.41 4.94 -10.40
CA ARG A 239 8.17 5.55 -10.92
C ARG A 239 7.65 4.86 -12.17
N ALA A 240 8.51 4.53 -13.14
CA ALA A 240 8.09 3.86 -14.36
C ALA A 240 7.53 2.46 -14.08
N VAL A 241 8.15 1.72 -13.14
CA VAL A 241 7.66 0.39 -12.73
C VAL A 241 6.34 0.51 -11.96
N ALA A 242 6.19 1.51 -11.10
CA ALA A 242 4.94 1.76 -10.38
C ALA A 242 3.79 2.09 -11.34
N ILE A 243 4.02 2.91 -12.37
CA ILE A 243 3.02 3.16 -13.42
C ILE A 243 2.66 1.88 -14.18
N GLY A 244 3.68 1.06 -14.54
CA GLY A 244 3.46 -0.25 -15.15
C GLY A 244 2.65 -1.19 -14.26
N GLY A 245 2.96 -1.22 -12.96
CA GLY A 245 2.21 -1.98 -11.95
C GLY A 245 0.75 -1.52 -11.82
N ALA A 246 0.52 -0.20 -11.76
CA ALA A 246 -0.83 0.36 -11.73
C ALA A 246 -1.64 -0.04 -12.97
N THR A 247 -1.02 -0.02 -14.16
CA THR A 247 -1.64 -0.49 -15.40
C THR A 247 -1.96 -1.98 -15.32
N LEU A 248 -1.04 -2.79 -14.82
CA LEU A 248 -1.23 -4.23 -14.67
C LEU A 248 -2.40 -4.57 -13.74
N PHE A 249 -2.48 -3.94 -12.56
CA PHE A 249 -3.59 -4.18 -11.62
C PHE A 249 -4.92 -3.66 -12.15
N SER A 250 -4.94 -2.58 -12.95
CA SER A 250 -6.14 -2.17 -13.67
C SER A 250 -6.64 -3.22 -14.65
N LEU A 251 -5.73 -3.91 -15.34
CA LEU A 251 -6.07 -5.04 -16.22
C LEU A 251 -6.58 -6.26 -15.43
N TYR A 252 -5.99 -6.55 -14.25
CA TYR A 252 -6.51 -7.61 -13.38
C TYR A 252 -7.95 -7.33 -12.96
N ILE A 253 -8.28 -6.11 -12.57
CA ILE A 253 -9.65 -5.71 -12.22
C ILE A 253 -10.61 -5.94 -13.41
N ILE A 254 -10.21 -5.60 -14.64
CA ILE A 254 -11.02 -5.87 -15.85
C ILE A 254 -11.28 -7.37 -16.00
N VAL A 255 -10.24 -8.19 -15.90
CA VAL A 255 -10.32 -9.65 -16.04
C VAL A 255 -11.21 -10.26 -14.96
N ASP A 256 -11.10 -9.80 -13.72
CA ASP A 256 -11.87 -10.32 -12.60
C ASP A 256 -13.37 -9.98 -12.71
N PHE A 257 -13.71 -8.76 -13.14
CA PHE A 257 -15.12 -8.43 -13.40
C PHE A 257 -15.66 -9.18 -14.62
N ASN A 258 -14.85 -9.45 -15.65
CA ASN A 258 -15.25 -10.32 -16.75
C ASN A 258 -15.43 -11.78 -16.30
N ARG A 259 -14.61 -12.24 -15.36
CA ARG A 259 -14.76 -13.58 -14.75
C ARG A 259 -16.08 -13.74 -13.98
N LEU A 260 -16.59 -12.67 -13.36
CA LEU A 260 -17.90 -12.71 -12.70
C LEU A 260 -19.01 -13.04 -13.68
N ILE A 261 -19.02 -12.44 -14.89
CA ILE A 261 -20.02 -12.77 -15.92
C ILE A 261 -19.88 -14.23 -16.32
N TYR A 262 -18.65 -14.66 -16.62
CA TYR A 262 -18.41 -16.05 -17.00
C TYR A 262 -18.91 -17.05 -15.96
N LEU A 263 -18.76 -16.77 -14.66
CA LEU A 263 -19.27 -17.61 -13.59
C LEU A 263 -20.80 -17.56 -13.50
N GLU A 264 -21.43 -16.39 -13.74
CA GLU A 264 -22.88 -16.25 -13.81
C GLU A 264 -23.47 -17.06 -14.98
N ASP A 265 -22.82 -17.07 -16.14
CA ASP A 265 -23.22 -17.88 -17.31
C ASP A 265 -23.13 -19.39 -17.03
N LEU A 266 -22.22 -19.80 -16.15
CA LEU A 266 -22.13 -21.19 -15.65
C LEU A 266 -23.17 -21.51 -14.54
N ASN A 267 -24.09 -20.57 -14.23
CA ASN A 267 -25.07 -20.66 -13.15
C ASN A 267 -24.43 -20.83 -11.76
N ILE A 268 -23.20 -20.36 -11.56
CA ILE A 268 -22.55 -20.32 -10.26
C ILE A 268 -22.98 -19.03 -9.56
N ASN A 269 -23.75 -19.17 -8.48
CA ASN A 269 -24.30 -18.02 -7.75
C ASN A 269 -24.38 -18.30 -6.24
N ASP A 270 -23.26 -18.71 -5.64
CA ASP A 270 -23.15 -18.96 -4.21
C ASP A 270 -22.32 -17.91 -3.48
N TRP A 271 -22.46 -17.82 -2.16
CA TRP A 271 -21.78 -16.85 -1.33
C TRP A 271 -20.27 -17.12 -1.17
N ASN A 272 -19.82 -18.37 -1.29
CA ASN A 272 -18.39 -18.68 -1.20
C ASN A 272 -17.65 -18.17 -2.43
N THR A 273 -18.24 -18.39 -3.62
CA THR A 273 -17.71 -17.82 -4.88
C THR A 273 -17.71 -16.29 -4.84
N ALA A 274 -18.80 -15.67 -4.35
CA ALA A 274 -18.86 -14.21 -4.19
C ALA A 274 -17.79 -13.69 -3.23
N PHE A 275 -17.55 -14.36 -2.12
CA PHE A 275 -16.49 -14.02 -1.18
C PHE A 275 -15.11 -14.11 -1.84
N TYR A 276 -14.82 -15.21 -2.53
CA TYR A 276 -13.55 -15.41 -3.23
C TYR A 276 -13.30 -14.31 -4.27
N MET A 277 -14.29 -14.03 -5.11
CA MET A 277 -14.20 -12.97 -6.13
C MET A 277 -14.03 -11.58 -5.49
N SER A 278 -14.76 -11.29 -4.40
CA SER A 278 -14.60 -10.04 -3.66
C SER A 278 -13.20 -9.87 -3.12
N TYR A 279 -12.62 -10.92 -2.56
CA TYR A 279 -11.26 -10.90 -2.00
C TYR A 279 -10.21 -10.71 -3.10
N THR A 280 -10.36 -11.38 -4.26
CA THR A 280 -9.43 -11.22 -5.40
C THR A 280 -9.46 -9.80 -5.93
N ILE A 281 -10.64 -9.26 -6.23
CA ILE A 281 -10.80 -7.87 -6.72
C ILE A 281 -10.29 -6.86 -5.68
N TYR A 282 -10.55 -7.11 -4.39
CA TYR A 282 -10.03 -6.28 -3.31
C TYR A 282 -8.50 -6.19 -3.31
N LEU A 283 -7.81 -7.33 -3.46
CA LEU A 283 -6.34 -7.36 -3.52
C LEU A 283 -5.82 -6.52 -4.69
N ASP A 284 -6.46 -6.60 -5.85
CA ASP A 284 -6.07 -5.81 -7.02
C ASP A 284 -6.29 -4.31 -6.80
N ILE A 285 -7.39 -3.92 -6.14
CA ILE A 285 -7.66 -2.51 -5.79
C ILE A 285 -6.62 -1.97 -4.80
N ILE A 286 -6.27 -2.74 -3.77
CA ILE A 286 -5.25 -2.32 -2.80
C ILE A 286 -3.87 -2.22 -3.46
N ASN A 287 -3.51 -3.20 -4.29
CA ASN A 287 -2.25 -3.16 -5.03
C ASN A 287 -2.22 -1.99 -6.02
N LEU A 288 -3.33 -1.71 -6.73
CA LEU A 288 -3.46 -0.53 -7.59
C LEU A 288 -3.20 0.77 -6.81
N LEU A 289 -3.82 0.91 -5.62
CA LEU A 289 -3.61 2.05 -4.75
C LEU A 289 -2.14 2.21 -4.35
N LEU A 290 -1.50 1.12 -3.93
CA LEU A 290 -0.09 1.15 -3.53
C LEU A 290 0.83 1.51 -4.70
N GLN A 291 0.57 1.03 -5.90
CA GLN A 291 1.33 1.39 -7.10
C GLN A 291 1.14 2.86 -7.49
N ILE A 292 -0.08 3.40 -7.38
CA ILE A 292 -0.33 4.83 -7.62
C ILE A 292 0.39 5.70 -6.57
N LEU A 293 0.35 5.31 -5.30
CA LEU A 293 1.08 5.98 -4.22
C LEU A 293 2.59 5.97 -4.48
N ASP A 294 3.16 4.84 -4.88
CA ASP A 294 4.58 4.71 -5.20
C ASP A 294 4.97 5.58 -6.41
N ALA A 295 4.12 5.63 -7.44
CA ALA A 295 4.33 6.50 -8.60
C ALA A 295 4.31 8.00 -8.24
N MET A 296 3.48 8.40 -7.26
CA MET A 296 3.38 9.78 -6.78
C MET A 296 4.54 10.15 -5.85
N SER A 297 4.96 9.24 -4.98
CA SER A 297 6.10 9.47 -4.07
C SER A 297 7.44 9.62 -4.80
N ASN A 298 7.56 9.05 -5.98
CA ASN A 298 8.74 9.15 -6.85
C ASN A 298 8.63 10.25 -7.94
N SER A 299 7.65 11.15 -7.81
CA SER A 299 7.41 12.22 -8.79
C SER A 299 8.34 13.43 -8.62
#